data_cb291110f5e3b9e45df71e48eb054722
#
_entry.id   cb291110f5e3b9e45df71e48eb054722
#
_cell.length_a   1.000
_cell.length_b   1.000
_cell.length_c   1.000
_cell.angle_alpha   90.00
_cell.angle_beta   90.00
_cell.angle_gamma   90.00
#
_symmetry.space_group_name_H-M   'P 1'
#
loop_
_entity.id
_entity.type
_entity.pdbx_description
1 polymer ?
#
loop_
_entity_poly.entity_id
_entity_poly.type
_entity_poly.pdbx_seq_one_letter_code
_entity_poly.pdbx_strand_id
1 'polypeptide(L)'
;NCDMTRTEGKKIVKLVQEFEQRAQQTLQFSSKLGANATSLLVEPHGGELVNCQQPTPDQDTLSSLQCIKVKEKALIDCEQIAAGTFSPLRGFMDQATLRSVLNRYQLLDDTVWTMPILLAISEADAARTSIGDTVLLTDSGDTPRGTIENVNTYRMDLTELAQQWYGTGSSEHPGVAEIFEGSGWFLSGTVGLFDRASSLQRTYELTPTQARYIFDYKGWARIVAFHTRNVMHRAHEHIMLSALESSMADGLLLSPLAGPTKMGDFSSDAIVSSYQTIL
;
A
#
# COMPACT_ATOMS: atom_id res chain seq x y z
N ASN A 1 -20.88 -31.32 -21.39
CA ASN A 1 -20.30 -30.05 -20.90
C ASN A 1 -21.09 -29.41 -19.74
N CYS A 2 -22.34 -29.83 -19.47
CA CYS A 2 -23.16 -29.25 -18.39
C CYS A 2 -22.92 -29.91 -17.01
N ASP A 3 -22.35 -31.10 -16.96
CA ASP A 3 -22.13 -31.84 -15.72
C ASP A 3 -20.86 -31.41 -14.96
N MET A 4 -19.84 -30.91 -15.66
CA MET A 4 -18.62 -30.43 -15.00
C MET A 4 -18.86 -29.12 -14.18
N THR A 5 -19.59 -28.17 -14.73
CA THR A 5 -19.95 -26.93 -14.05
C THR A 5 -20.83 -27.15 -12.81
N ARG A 6 -21.70 -28.15 -12.83
CA ARG A 6 -22.57 -28.51 -11.70
C ARG A 6 -21.79 -29.18 -10.56
N THR A 7 -20.75 -29.93 -10.89
CA THR A 7 -19.87 -30.59 -9.90
C THR A 7 -18.92 -29.58 -9.25
N GLU A 8 -18.39 -28.64 -10.01
CA GLU A 8 -17.55 -27.55 -9.49
C GLU A 8 -18.36 -26.60 -8.60
N GLY A 9 -19.58 -26.21 -9.01
CA GLY A 9 -20.48 -25.42 -8.18
C GLY A 9 -20.82 -26.08 -6.85
N LYS A 10 -20.99 -27.42 -6.82
CA LYS A 10 -21.20 -28.17 -5.58
C LYS A 10 -19.97 -28.17 -4.67
N LYS A 11 -18.75 -28.21 -5.25
CA LYS A 11 -17.50 -28.09 -4.48
C LYS A 11 -17.38 -26.71 -3.84
N ILE A 12 -17.69 -25.66 -4.59
CA ILE A 12 -17.65 -24.28 -4.07
C ILE A 12 -18.64 -24.10 -2.92
N VAL A 13 -19.89 -24.57 -3.08
CA VAL A 13 -20.91 -24.49 -2.02
C VAL A 13 -20.44 -25.24 -0.77
N LYS A 14 -19.87 -26.43 -0.94
CA LYS A 14 -19.33 -27.22 0.18
C LYS A 14 -18.19 -26.49 0.87
N LEU A 15 -17.27 -25.89 0.11
CA LEU A 15 -16.14 -25.11 0.63
C LEU A 15 -16.65 -23.92 1.45
N VAL A 16 -17.62 -23.16 0.91
CA VAL A 16 -18.21 -22.02 1.61
C VAL A 16 -18.85 -22.47 2.93
N GLN A 17 -19.60 -23.58 2.92
CA GLN A 17 -20.20 -24.11 4.15
C GLN A 17 -19.15 -24.55 5.19
N GLU A 18 -18.08 -25.17 4.74
CA GLU A 18 -16.96 -25.53 5.64
C GLU A 18 -16.28 -24.29 6.23
N PHE A 19 -16.13 -23.20 5.47
CA PHE A 19 -15.60 -21.94 5.96
C PHE A 19 -16.54 -21.27 6.94
N GLU A 20 -17.83 -21.23 6.68
CA GLU A 20 -18.84 -20.69 7.60
C GLU A 20 -18.84 -21.44 8.95
N GLN A 21 -18.76 -22.78 8.90
CA GLN A 21 -18.66 -23.59 10.12
C GLN A 21 -17.38 -23.31 10.91
N ARG A 22 -16.24 -23.13 10.24
CA ARG A 22 -14.98 -22.74 10.91
C ARG A 22 -15.05 -21.35 11.50
N ALA A 23 -15.59 -20.37 10.77
CA ALA A 23 -15.78 -19.03 11.28
C ALA A 23 -16.63 -19.04 12.57
N GLN A 24 -17.72 -19.83 12.58
CA GLN A 24 -18.55 -20.01 13.76
C GLN A 24 -17.79 -20.67 14.93
N GLN A 25 -16.97 -21.70 14.64
CA GLN A 25 -16.13 -22.34 15.65
C GLN A 25 -15.10 -21.38 16.23
N THR A 26 -14.48 -20.55 15.38
CA THR A 26 -13.52 -19.54 15.78
C THR A 26 -14.16 -18.48 16.67
N LEU A 27 -15.37 -18.00 16.31
CA LEU A 27 -16.15 -17.08 17.13
C LEU A 27 -16.53 -17.69 18.51
N GLN A 28 -16.93 -18.97 18.52
CA GLN A 28 -17.20 -19.69 19.77
C GLN A 28 -15.94 -19.88 20.63
N PHE A 29 -14.78 -20.07 20.01
CA PHE A 29 -13.51 -20.18 20.71
C PHE A 29 -13.09 -18.83 21.30
N SER A 30 -13.21 -17.74 20.53
CA SER A 30 -12.91 -16.38 21.01
C SER A 30 -13.83 -15.95 22.16
N SER A 31 -15.10 -16.32 22.11
CA SER A 31 -16.04 -16.07 23.21
C SER A 31 -15.70 -16.81 24.51
N LYS A 32 -15.00 -17.95 24.41
CA LYS A 32 -14.53 -18.74 25.57
C LYS A 32 -13.22 -18.22 26.16
N LEU A 33 -12.45 -17.44 25.40
CA LEU A 33 -11.18 -16.86 25.87
C LEU A 33 -11.37 -15.64 26.79
N GLY A 34 -12.60 -15.20 26.99
CA GLY A 34 -12.97 -14.09 27.87
C GLY A 34 -12.93 -12.74 27.21
N ALA A 35 -13.45 -11.73 27.92
CA ALA A 35 -13.68 -10.37 27.41
C ALA A 35 -12.42 -9.58 26.96
N ASN A 36 -11.23 -10.16 27.09
CA ASN A 36 -9.97 -9.52 26.73
C ASN A 36 -9.37 -10.00 25.38
N ALA A 37 -9.96 -11.00 24.73
CA ALA A 37 -9.55 -11.41 23.39
C ALA A 37 -10.31 -10.57 22.36
N THR A 38 -9.80 -9.38 22.05
CA THR A 38 -10.51 -8.39 21.24
C THR A 38 -10.43 -8.64 19.74
N SER A 39 -9.44 -9.40 19.24
CA SER A 39 -9.30 -9.73 17.84
C SER A 39 -8.50 -11.02 17.63
N LEU A 40 -8.83 -11.75 16.55
CA LEU A 40 -8.07 -12.93 16.10
C LEU A 40 -6.98 -12.57 15.10
N LEU A 41 -6.93 -11.33 14.68
CA LEU A 41 -5.96 -10.83 13.72
C LEU A 41 -4.58 -10.68 14.39
N VAL A 42 -3.54 -11.01 13.63
CA VAL A 42 -2.17 -10.67 14.02
C VAL A 42 -2.03 -9.15 14.13
N GLU A 43 -1.11 -8.71 15.00
CA GLU A 43 -0.77 -7.30 15.11
C GLU A 43 -0.38 -6.71 13.74
N PRO A 44 -0.63 -5.42 13.50
CA PRO A 44 -0.12 -4.75 12.30
C PRO A 44 1.40 -4.88 12.20
N HIS A 45 1.92 -4.89 10.98
CA HIS A 45 3.36 -4.90 10.78
C HIS A 45 4.02 -3.71 11.47
N GLY A 46 5.05 -3.95 12.27
CA GLY A 46 5.67 -2.93 13.12
C GLY A 46 4.86 -2.55 14.36
N GLY A 47 3.79 -3.29 14.68
CA GLY A 47 2.98 -3.12 15.91
C GLY A 47 1.95 -2.00 15.88
N GLU A 48 1.97 -1.14 14.85
CA GLU A 48 1.08 0.02 14.75
C GLU A 48 0.46 0.15 13.35
N LEU A 49 -0.82 0.48 13.30
CA LEU A 49 -1.48 0.87 12.08
C LEU A 49 -1.54 2.40 11.98
N VAL A 50 -0.76 2.96 11.06
CA VAL A 50 -0.62 4.40 10.88
C VAL A 50 -1.87 4.98 10.22
N ASN A 51 -2.25 6.19 10.66
CA ASN A 51 -3.20 7.06 9.98
C ASN A 51 -2.67 8.50 10.04
N CYS A 52 -2.35 9.06 8.88
CA CYS A 52 -1.85 10.42 8.74
C CYS A 52 -2.79 11.32 7.93
N GLN A 53 -4.09 10.98 7.88
CA GLN A 53 -5.08 11.86 7.28
C GLN A 53 -5.35 13.07 8.18
N GLN A 54 -5.43 14.24 7.56
CA GLN A 54 -5.65 15.53 8.22
C GLN A 54 -6.74 16.31 7.49
N PRO A 55 -7.51 17.18 8.19
CA PRO A 55 -8.38 18.13 7.51
C PRO A 55 -7.53 19.12 6.71
N THR A 56 -8.04 19.55 5.56
CA THR A 56 -7.38 20.60 4.76
C THR A 56 -7.32 21.89 5.57
N PRO A 57 -6.11 22.49 5.78
CA PRO A 57 -5.97 23.76 6.45
C PRO A 57 -6.66 24.90 5.71
N ASP A 58 -6.84 26.03 6.39
CA ASP A 58 -7.34 27.24 5.76
C ASP A 58 -6.35 27.82 4.73
N GLN A 59 -6.86 28.69 3.85
CA GLN A 59 -6.11 29.26 2.74
C GLN A 59 -4.92 30.11 3.21
N ASP A 60 -5.02 30.76 4.35
CA ASP A 60 -3.94 31.60 4.90
C ASP A 60 -2.77 30.71 5.34
N THR A 61 -3.06 29.62 6.02
CA THR A 61 -2.07 28.59 6.40
C THR A 61 -1.40 28.00 5.18
N LEU A 62 -2.19 27.56 4.19
CA LEU A 62 -1.65 26.96 2.94
C LEU A 62 -0.74 27.94 2.19
N SER A 63 -1.11 29.23 2.13
CA SER A 63 -0.35 30.26 1.43
C SER A 63 0.96 30.61 2.11
N SER A 64 1.11 30.32 3.40
CA SER A 64 2.34 30.56 4.17
C SER A 64 3.40 29.49 3.97
N LEU A 65 3.01 28.30 3.47
CA LEU A 65 3.91 27.16 3.32
C LEU A 65 4.68 27.21 2.00
N GLN A 66 5.92 26.74 2.04
CA GLN A 66 6.67 26.47 0.82
C GLN A 66 6.00 25.34 0.06
N CYS A 67 5.64 25.61 -1.19
CA CYS A 67 5.03 24.62 -2.06
C CYS A 67 6.10 23.80 -2.80
N ILE A 68 5.92 22.48 -2.81
CA ILE A 68 6.68 21.51 -3.61
C ILE A 68 5.71 20.76 -4.53
N LYS A 69 5.89 20.93 -5.84
CA LYS A 69 5.10 20.20 -6.83
C LYS A 69 5.68 18.80 -7.02
N VAL A 70 4.83 17.78 -6.87
CA VAL A 70 5.25 16.38 -6.92
C VAL A 70 4.55 15.60 -8.03
N LYS A 71 5.21 14.54 -8.50
CA LYS A 71 4.64 13.60 -9.49
C LYS A 71 3.51 12.80 -8.84
N GLU A 72 2.56 12.33 -9.67
CA GLU A 72 1.44 11.48 -9.24
C GLU A 72 1.88 10.26 -8.40
N LYS A 73 2.97 9.61 -8.78
CA LYS A 73 3.53 8.48 -8.02
C LYS A 73 3.85 8.84 -6.56
N ALA A 74 4.46 9.99 -6.33
CA ALA A 74 4.78 10.45 -4.97
C ALA A 74 3.52 10.75 -4.16
N LEU A 75 2.44 11.24 -4.82
CA LEU A 75 1.14 11.42 -4.16
C LEU A 75 0.49 10.08 -3.80
N ILE A 76 0.61 9.08 -4.66
CA ILE A 76 0.17 7.72 -4.36
C ILE A 76 0.92 7.17 -3.13
N ASP A 77 2.24 7.36 -3.07
CA ASP A 77 3.03 6.94 -1.90
C ASP A 77 2.60 7.69 -0.63
N CYS A 78 2.31 9.01 -0.70
CA CYS A 78 1.70 9.77 0.40
C CYS A 78 0.36 9.16 0.84
N GLU A 79 -0.50 8.79 -0.10
CA GLU A 79 -1.78 8.15 0.20
C GLU A 79 -1.60 6.79 0.88
N GLN A 80 -0.64 5.98 0.43
CA GLN A 80 -0.35 4.67 1.03
C GLN A 80 0.22 4.82 2.45
N ILE A 81 1.10 5.80 2.69
CA ILE A 81 1.58 6.14 4.03
C ILE A 81 0.41 6.58 4.91
N ALA A 82 -0.37 7.56 4.44
CA ALA A 82 -1.44 8.15 5.24
C ALA A 82 -2.60 7.17 5.53
N ALA A 83 -2.89 6.26 4.61
CA ALA A 83 -3.90 5.22 4.80
C ALA A 83 -3.42 4.04 5.67
N GLY A 84 -2.11 3.98 5.97
CA GLY A 84 -1.51 2.93 6.79
C GLY A 84 -1.07 1.68 6.02
N THR A 85 -1.12 1.70 4.69
CA THR A 85 -0.63 0.58 3.86
C THR A 85 0.86 0.35 4.06
N PHE A 86 1.62 1.42 4.28
CA PHE A 86 3.04 1.38 4.56
C PHE A 86 3.37 1.46 6.06
N SER A 87 2.43 1.03 6.94
CA SER A 87 2.72 0.95 8.37
C SER A 87 3.96 0.08 8.65
N PRO A 88 4.85 0.47 9.56
CA PRO A 88 4.72 1.57 10.52
C PRO A 88 5.24 2.93 10.01
N LEU A 89 5.58 3.08 8.73
CA LEU A 89 6.09 4.36 8.21
C LEU A 89 5.04 5.47 8.33
N ARG A 90 5.49 6.61 8.89
CA ARG A 90 4.68 7.84 9.01
C ARG A 90 5.03 8.89 7.96
N GLY A 91 6.03 8.60 7.11
CA GLY A 91 6.52 9.53 6.11
C GLY A 91 7.60 8.94 5.24
N PHE A 92 8.20 9.79 4.42
CA PHE A 92 9.31 9.39 3.56
C PHE A 92 10.59 9.21 4.37
N MET A 93 11.38 8.22 3.99
CA MET A 93 12.58 7.81 4.71
C MET A 93 13.65 8.91 4.68
N ASP A 94 14.29 9.11 5.82
CA ASP A 94 15.53 9.84 5.91
C ASP A 94 16.75 8.99 5.45
N GLN A 95 17.90 9.61 5.36
CA GLN A 95 19.11 8.94 4.87
C GLN A 95 19.53 7.75 5.74
N ALA A 96 19.33 7.83 7.06
CA ALA A 96 19.72 6.76 7.98
C ALA A 96 18.80 5.54 7.81
N THR A 97 17.49 5.76 7.74
CA THR A 97 16.49 4.73 7.49
C THR A 97 16.69 4.10 6.12
N LEU A 98 16.91 4.91 5.07
CA LEU A 98 17.21 4.42 3.73
C LEU A 98 18.42 3.48 3.73
N ARG A 99 19.53 3.89 4.35
CA ARG A 99 20.74 3.06 4.44
C ARG A 99 20.50 1.76 5.21
N SER A 100 19.71 1.80 6.27
CA SER A 100 19.33 0.58 7.01
C SER A 100 18.53 -0.38 6.12
N VAL A 101 17.54 0.14 5.41
CA VAL A 101 16.70 -0.65 4.49
C VAL A 101 17.54 -1.28 3.37
N LEU A 102 18.41 -0.51 2.73
CA LEU A 102 19.26 -1.00 1.63
C LEU A 102 20.27 -2.06 2.07
N ASN A 103 20.82 -1.94 3.28
CA ASN A 103 21.89 -2.81 3.75
C ASN A 103 21.42 -3.97 4.63
N ARG A 104 20.31 -3.80 5.36
CA ARG A 104 19.85 -4.74 6.39
C ARG A 104 18.43 -5.23 6.17
N TYR A 105 17.69 -4.65 5.21
CA TYR A 105 16.25 -4.90 5.01
C TYR A 105 15.42 -4.67 6.27
N GLN A 106 15.78 -3.63 7.04
CA GLN A 106 15.13 -3.28 8.30
C GLN A 106 15.05 -1.76 8.48
N LEU A 107 14.00 -1.30 9.15
CA LEU A 107 13.92 0.05 9.70
C LEU A 107 14.93 0.20 10.88
N LEU A 108 15.01 1.40 11.46
CA LEU A 108 15.95 1.66 12.55
C LEU A 108 15.60 0.95 13.87
N ASP A 109 14.35 0.53 14.02
CA ASP A 109 13.82 -0.24 15.15
C ASP A 109 13.84 -1.76 14.94
N ASP A 110 14.61 -2.23 13.94
CA ASP A 110 14.73 -3.63 13.51
C ASP A 110 13.45 -4.23 12.88
N THR A 111 12.40 -3.45 12.65
CA THR A 111 11.25 -3.90 11.87
C THR A 111 11.68 -4.26 10.45
N VAL A 112 11.36 -5.44 9.98
CA VAL A 112 11.70 -5.90 8.62
C VAL A 112 11.03 -5.01 7.58
N TRP A 113 11.84 -4.44 6.69
CA TRP A 113 11.36 -3.57 5.62
C TRP A 113 12.28 -3.63 4.41
N THR A 114 11.77 -4.01 3.26
CA THR A 114 12.59 -4.38 2.10
C THR A 114 12.59 -3.36 0.97
N MET A 115 11.78 -2.31 1.06
CA MET A 115 11.55 -1.38 -0.04
C MET A 115 11.78 0.08 0.39
N PRO A 116 12.67 0.84 -0.26
CA PRO A 116 12.77 2.28 -0.05
C PRO A 116 11.48 3.03 -0.41
N ILE A 117 11.04 3.93 0.47
CA ILE A 117 9.93 4.86 0.24
C ILE A 117 10.49 6.27 0.27
N LEU A 118 10.67 6.86 -0.91
CA LEU A 118 11.46 8.08 -1.10
C LEU A 118 10.66 9.17 -1.81
N LEU A 119 10.85 10.42 -1.38
CA LEU A 119 10.35 11.61 -2.08
C LEU A 119 11.51 12.32 -2.74
N ALA A 120 11.68 12.14 -4.05
CA ALA A 120 12.65 12.89 -4.82
C ALA A 120 12.14 14.33 -5.08
N ILE A 121 13.02 15.30 -4.87
CA ILE A 121 12.74 16.73 -5.07
C ILE A 121 13.78 17.36 -6.00
N SER A 122 13.50 18.56 -6.51
CA SER A 122 14.47 19.30 -7.30
C SER A 122 15.59 19.86 -6.40
N GLU A 123 16.77 20.15 -6.98
CA GLU A 123 17.83 20.86 -6.26
C GLU A 123 17.40 22.25 -5.81
N ALA A 124 16.55 22.93 -6.60
CA ALA A 124 15.99 24.22 -6.24
C ALA A 124 15.05 24.13 -5.03
N ASP A 125 14.25 23.08 -4.93
CA ASP A 125 13.40 22.84 -3.76
C ASP A 125 14.25 22.50 -2.53
N ALA A 126 15.25 21.66 -2.69
CA ALA A 126 16.17 21.34 -1.60
C ALA A 126 16.89 22.59 -1.05
N ALA A 127 17.32 23.50 -1.94
CA ALA A 127 17.99 24.73 -1.53
C ALA A 127 17.08 25.73 -0.79
N ARG A 128 15.76 25.65 -0.99
CA ARG A 128 14.77 26.53 -0.33
C ARG A 128 14.22 25.95 0.96
N THR A 129 14.39 24.68 1.19
CA THR A 129 13.79 23.95 2.32
C THR A 129 14.77 23.95 3.50
N SER A 130 14.31 24.41 4.66
CA SER A 130 15.08 24.36 5.91
C SER A 130 14.72 23.12 6.73
N ILE A 131 15.68 22.59 7.47
CA ILE A 131 15.44 21.45 8.34
C ILE A 131 14.41 21.82 9.42
N GLY A 132 13.41 20.96 9.60
CA GLY A 132 12.33 21.16 10.57
C GLY A 132 11.14 21.94 10.04
N ASP A 133 11.21 22.48 8.82
CA ASP A 133 10.07 23.15 8.18
C ASP A 133 8.89 22.20 7.94
N THR A 134 7.76 22.80 7.62
CA THR A 134 6.62 22.13 7.01
C THR A 134 6.47 22.60 5.57
N VAL A 135 6.36 21.68 4.62
CA VAL A 135 6.16 22.01 3.21
C VAL A 135 4.82 21.50 2.72
N LEU A 136 4.23 22.24 1.79
CA LEU A 136 2.98 21.88 1.12
C LEU A 136 3.28 21.05 -0.13
N LEU A 137 2.63 19.91 -0.28
CA LEU A 137 2.66 19.11 -1.50
C LEU A 137 1.48 19.46 -2.40
N THR A 138 1.79 19.73 -3.67
CA THR A 138 0.76 19.97 -4.69
C THR A 138 0.91 18.99 -5.86
N ASP A 139 -0.23 18.71 -6.51
CA ASP A 139 -0.23 17.96 -7.76
C ASP A 139 0.19 18.82 -8.97
N SER A 140 0.17 18.23 -10.17
CA SER A 140 0.50 18.92 -11.40
C SER A 140 -0.41 20.12 -11.72
N GLY A 141 -1.63 20.15 -11.16
CA GLY A 141 -2.61 21.23 -11.28
C GLY A 141 -2.53 22.28 -10.16
N ASP A 142 -1.48 22.25 -9.35
CA ASP A 142 -1.25 23.12 -8.18
C ASP A 142 -2.32 22.96 -7.08
N THR A 143 -3.04 21.82 -7.07
CA THR A 143 -4.00 21.52 -6.02
C THR A 143 -3.26 21.05 -4.75
N PRO A 144 -3.51 21.65 -3.57
CA PRO A 144 -2.99 21.17 -2.30
C PRO A 144 -3.45 19.72 -2.00
N ARG A 145 -2.49 18.84 -1.69
CA ARG A 145 -2.77 17.43 -1.41
C ARG A 145 -2.40 17.01 0.00
N GLY A 146 -1.40 17.64 0.58
CA GLY A 146 -0.92 17.30 1.90
C GLY A 146 0.29 18.11 2.30
N THR A 147 0.82 17.82 3.46
CA THR A 147 2.06 18.39 3.98
C THR A 147 3.11 17.33 4.24
N ILE A 148 4.37 17.76 4.25
CA ILE A 148 5.43 17.02 4.93
C ILE A 148 5.94 17.90 6.07
N GLU A 149 5.87 17.39 7.28
CA GLU A 149 6.27 18.07 8.51
C GLU A 149 7.64 17.60 8.98
N ASN A 150 8.35 18.46 9.71
CA ASN A 150 9.69 18.17 10.23
C ASN A 150 10.65 17.70 9.12
N VAL A 151 10.66 18.42 8.02
CA VAL A 151 11.43 18.01 6.84
C VAL A 151 12.93 18.00 7.10
N ASN A 152 13.59 17.06 6.44
CA ASN A 152 15.03 17.05 6.26
C ASN A 152 15.33 16.71 4.79
N THR A 153 16.30 17.41 4.20
CA THR A 153 16.75 17.16 2.84
C THR A 153 18.12 16.48 2.86
N TYR A 154 18.33 15.53 1.98
CA TYR A 154 19.59 14.83 1.85
C TYR A 154 19.87 14.47 0.39
N ARG A 155 21.14 14.25 0.08
CA ARG A 155 21.58 13.86 -1.26
C ARG A 155 22.15 12.45 -1.26
N MET A 156 21.82 11.68 -2.31
CA MET A 156 22.39 10.37 -2.58
C MET A 156 23.04 10.35 -3.98
N ASP A 157 24.10 9.59 -4.12
CA ASP A 157 24.58 9.19 -5.44
C ASP A 157 23.57 8.21 -6.08
N LEU A 158 23.04 8.57 -7.24
CA LEU A 158 21.99 7.78 -7.88
C LEU A 158 22.50 6.44 -8.42
N THR A 159 23.79 6.35 -8.79
CA THR A 159 24.40 5.11 -9.23
C THR A 159 24.56 4.15 -8.07
N GLU A 160 25.04 4.64 -6.93
CA GLU A 160 25.14 3.86 -5.70
C GLU A 160 23.75 3.39 -5.23
N LEU A 161 22.76 4.28 -5.22
CA LEU A 161 21.37 3.95 -4.87
C LEU A 161 20.79 2.86 -5.76
N ALA A 162 20.95 2.99 -7.08
CA ALA A 162 20.47 2.01 -8.04
C ALA A 162 21.14 0.65 -7.85
N GLN A 163 22.47 0.64 -7.65
CA GLN A 163 23.22 -0.58 -7.43
C GLN A 163 22.80 -1.30 -6.13
N GLN A 164 22.59 -0.56 -5.06
CA GLN A 164 22.17 -1.13 -3.78
C GLN A 164 20.72 -1.63 -3.82
N TRP A 165 19.83 -0.91 -4.48
CA TRP A 165 18.40 -1.23 -4.52
C TRP A 165 18.06 -2.33 -5.53
N TYR A 166 18.59 -2.20 -6.77
CA TYR A 166 18.24 -3.09 -7.88
C TYR A 166 19.34 -4.09 -8.25
N GLY A 167 20.51 -4.02 -7.63
CA GLY A 167 21.64 -4.86 -7.97
C GLY A 167 22.33 -4.50 -9.31
N THR A 168 21.90 -3.41 -9.95
CA THR A 168 22.42 -2.95 -11.23
C THR A 168 22.33 -1.43 -11.36
N GLY A 169 23.30 -0.84 -12.07
CA GLY A 169 23.26 0.55 -12.48
C GLY A 169 22.83 0.76 -13.94
N SER A 170 22.36 -0.29 -14.63
CA SER A 170 21.93 -0.19 -16.03
C SER A 170 20.56 0.48 -16.16
N SER A 171 20.48 1.54 -16.99
CA SER A 171 19.23 2.21 -17.34
C SER A 171 18.26 1.36 -18.18
N GLU A 172 18.66 0.18 -18.62
CA GLU A 172 17.74 -0.79 -19.21
C GLU A 172 16.74 -1.33 -18.19
N HIS A 173 17.11 -1.31 -16.90
CA HIS A 173 16.18 -1.63 -15.83
C HIS A 173 15.23 -0.45 -15.58
N PRO A 174 13.89 -0.61 -15.70
CA PRO A 174 12.94 0.51 -15.61
C PRO A 174 13.04 1.32 -14.31
N GLY A 175 13.27 0.66 -13.18
CA GLY A 175 13.43 1.33 -11.89
C GLY A 175 14.72 2.14 -11.79
N VAL A 176 15.80 1.69 -12.44
CA VAL A 176 17.07 2.45 -12.52
C VAL A 176 16.89 3.67 -13.42
N ALA A 177 16.25 3.51 -14.58
CA ALA A 177 15.93 4.61 -15.47
C ALA A 177 15.13 5.70 -14.73
N GLU A 178 14.13 5.31 -13.96
CA GLU A 178 13.31 6.24 -13.14
C GLU A 178 14.14 6.96 -12.08
N ILE A 179 15.05 6.28 -11.38
CA ILE A 179 15.95 6.90 -10.41
C ILE A 179 16.83 7.96 -11.09
N PHE A 180 17.37 7.67 -12.26
CA PHE A 180 18.27 8.58 -12.99
C PHE A 180 17.57 9.82 -13.57
N GLU A 181 16.23 9.84 -13.65
CA GLU A 181 15.49 11.07 -13.93
C GLU A 181 15.52 12.08 -12.77
N GLY A 182 15.88 11.64 -11.56
CA GLY A 182 15.92 12.46 -10.37
C GLY A 182 17.16 13.34 -10.28
N SER A 183 17.11 14.33 -9.38
CA SER A 183 18.24 15.24 -9.09
C SER A 183 19.27 14.64 -8.13
N GLY A 184 18.94 13.52 -7.48
CA GLY A 184 19.69 12.95 -6.37
C GLY A 184 19.34 13.58 -5.01
N TRP A 185 18.48 14.61 -4.97
CA TRP A 185 17.96 15.17 -3.74
C TRP A 185 16.66 14.52 -3.31
N PHE A 186 16.55 14.22 -2.02
CA PHE A 186 15.39 13.62 -1.40
C PHE A 186 14.93 14.44 -0.20
N LEU A 187 13.64 14.37 0.07
CA LEU A 187 13.00 15.02 1.21
C LEU A 187 12.38 13.93 2.09
N SER A 188 12.70 13.97 3.36
CA SER A 188 12.08 13.14 4.40
C SER A 188 11.24 13.98 5.34
N GLY A 189 10.33 13.34 6.04
CA GLY A 189 9.47 13.98 7.03
C GLY A 189 8.15 13.24 7.18
N THR A 190 7.34 13.68 8.13
CA THR A 190 6.03 13.05 8.42
C THR A 190 4.97 13.54 7.43
N VAL A 191 4.25 12.63 6.81
CA VAL A 191 3.16 12.93 5.88
C VAL A 191 1.91 13.36 6.63
N GLY A 192 1.28 14.44 6.18
CA GLY A 192 -0.09 14.83 6.50
C GLY A 192 -0.91 14.91 5.22
N LEU A 193 -1.82 13.98 4.97
CA LEU A 193 -2.63 13.95 3.74
C LEU A 193 -3.97 14.64 3.98
N PHE A 194 -4.37 15.55 3.11
CA PHE A 194 -5.66 16.24 3.19
C PHE A 194 -6.76 15.38 2.57
N ASP A 195 -6.74 15.27 1.24
CA ASP A 195 -7.70 14.49 0.49
C ASP A 195 -7.01 13.54 -0.49
N ARG A 196 -7.55 12.33 -0.56
CA ARG A 196 -7.13 11.37 -1.58
C ARG A 196 -7.63 11.81 -2.95
N ALA A 197 -6.83 11.59 -3.99
CA ALA A 197 -7.28 11.85 -5.34
C ALA A 197 -8.56 11.05 -5.66
N SER A 198 -9.55 11.66 -6.29
CA SER A 198 -10.78 10.95 -6.68
C SER A 198 -10.49 9.98 -7.82
N SER A 199 -10.99 8.75 -7.71
CA SER A 199 -10.98 7.77 -8.80
C SER A 199 -12.24 6.92 -8.75
N LEU A 200 -12.68 6.38 -9.88
CA LEU A 200 -13.84 5.48 -9.94
C LEU A 200 -13.60 4.19 -9.16
N GLN A 201 -12.35 3.74 -9.08
CA GLN A 201 -11.95 2.52 -8.40
C GLN A 201 -12.03 2.66 -6.87
N ARG A 202 -12.09 3.88 -6.33
CA ARG A 202 -12.20 4.15 -4.88
C ARG A 202 -13.36 3.41 -4.20
N THR A 203 -14.43 3.15 -4.92
CA THR A 203 -15.58 2.39 -4.41
C THR A 203 -15.21 0.97 -3.98
N TYR A 204 -14.17 0.40 -4.58
CA TYR A 204 -13.70 -0.96 -4.31
C TYR A 204 -12.46 -1.00 -3.41
N GLU A 205 -11.84 0.14 -3.15
CA GLU A 205 -10.65 0.21 -2.31
C GLU A 205 -11.03 0.13 -0.83
N LEU A 206 -10.29 -0.70 -0.12
CA LEU A 206 -10.32 -0.76 1.34
C LEU A 206 -9.00 -0.25 1.91
N THR A 207 -9.08 0.66 2.87
CA THR A 207 -7.91 0.96 3.69
C THR A 207 -7.56 -0.24 4.58
N PRO A 208 -6.30 -0.36 5.05
CA PRO A 208 -5.93 -1.41 6.01
C PRO A 208 -6.84 -1.44 7.24
N THR A 209 -7.25 -0.28 7.76
CA THR A 209 -8.20 -0.19 8.88
C THR A 209 -9.55 -0.81 8.53
N GLN A 210 -10.10 -0.49 7.36
CA GLN A 210 -11.37 -1.04 6.89
C GLN A 210 -11.27 -2.55 6.63
N ALA A 211 -10.18 -3.00 5.99
CA ALA A 211 -9.96 -4.42 5.73
C ALA A 211 -9.86 -5.21 7.05
N ARG A 212 -9.07 -4.72 8.01
CA ARG A 212 -8.93 -5.35 9.34
C ARG A 212 -10.27 -5.38 10.09
N TYR A 213 -11.05 -4.29 10.03
CA TYR A 213 -12.39 -4.26 10.63
C TYR A 213 -13.31 -5.34 10.03
N ILE A 214 -13.31 -5.49 8.71
CA ILE A 214 -14.11 -6.52 8.01
C ILE A 214 -13.66 -7.93 8.42
N PHE A 215 -12.35 -8.18 8.48
CA PHE A 215 -11.82 -9.49 8.87
C PHE A 215 -12.18 -9.83 10.31
N ASP A 216 -12.05 -8.88 11.22
CA ASP A 216 -12.40 -9.04 12.62
C ASP A 216 -13.91 -9.29 12.79
N TYR A 217 -14.74 -8.50 12.11
CA TYR A 217 -16.19 -8.68 12.10
C TYR A 217 -16.63 -10.05 11.59
N LYS A 218 -15.90 -10.60 10.57
CA LYS A 218 -16.15 -11.94 10.03
C LYS A 218 -15.54 -13.05 10.89
N GLY A 219 -14.76 -12.73 11.89
CA GLY A 219 -14.04 -13.71 12.71
C GLY A 219 -12.91 -14.42 11.94
N TRP A 220 -12.35 -13.77 10.93
CA TRP A 220 -11.27 -14.32 10.12
C TRP A 220 -9.91 -14.08 10.81
N ALA A 221 -9.17 -15.16 11.05
CA ALA A 221 -7.83 -15.13 11.62
C ALA A 221 -6.74 -15.33 10.56
N ARG A 222 -7.01 -16.19 9.57
CA ARG A 222 -6.10 -16.48 8.45
C ARG A 222 -6.70 -16.03 7.15
N ILE A 223 -5.97 -15.15 6.45
CA ILE A 223 -6.42 -14.57 5.19
C ILE A 223 -5.37 -14.87 4.12
N VAL A 224 -5.82 -15.43 2.98
CA VAL A 224 -5.02 -15.49 1.76
C VAL A 224 -5.26 -14.20 1.00
N ALA A 225 -4.20 -13.51 0.61
CA ALA A 225 -4.27 -12.38 -0.30
C ALA A 225 -3.82 -12.78 -1.70
N PHE A 226 -4.60 -12.42 -2.70
CA PHE A 226 -4.25 -12.62 -4.09
C PHE A 226 -4.09 -11.27 -4.79
N HIS A 227 -2.87 -11.02 -5.27
CA HIS A 227 -2.52 -9.78 -5.95
C HIS A 227 -2.13 -10.06 -7.40
N THR A 228 -2.71 -9.32 -8.35
CA THR A 228 -2.40 -9.42 -9.77
C THR A 228 -2.74 -8.13 -10.51
N ARG A 229 -2.08 -7.90 -11.65
CA ARG A 229 -2.39 -6.82 -12.60
C ARG A 229 -3.19 -7.30 -13.82
N ASN A 230 -3.56 -8.56 -13.85
CA ASN A 230 -4.23 -9.18 -14.99
C ASN A 230 -5.74 -9.29 -14.74
N VAL A 231 -6.49 -9.40 -15.82
CA VAL A 231 -7.90 -9.82 -15.78
C VAL A 231 -8.00 -11.24 -15.22
N MET A 232 -9.09 -11.52 -14.55
CA MET A 232 -9.35 -12.82 -13.94
C MET A 232 -9.57 -13.90 -15.01
N HIS A 233 -9.02 -15.09 -14.79
CA HIS A 233 -9.27 -16.27 -15.60
C HIS A 233 -9.14 -17.55 -14.75
N ARG A 234 -9.53 -18.70 -15.32
CA ARG A 234 -9.62 -20.00 -14.62
C ARG A 234 -8.34 -20.42 -13.86
N ALA A 235 -7.16 -20.09 -14.37
CA ALA A 235 -5.93 -20.43 -13.66
C ALA A 235 -5.77 -19.60 -12.37
N HIS A 236 -6.20 -18.33 -12.36
CA HIS A 236 -6.22 -17.52 -11.15
C HIS A 236 -7.22 -18.08 -10.13
N GLU A 237 -8.41 -18.44 -10.56
CA GLU A 237 -9.42 -19.08 -9.71
C GLU A 237 -8.86 -20.36 -9.08
N HIS A 238 -8.24 -21.23 -9.86
CA HIS A 238 -7.62 -22.46 -9.36
C HIS A 238 -6.53 -22.18 -8.32
N ILE A 239 -5.64 -21.20 -8.56
CA ILE A 239 -4.59 -20.82 -7.62
C ILE A 239 -5.19 -20.33 -6.31
N MET A 240 -6.20 -19.47 -6.38
CA MET A 240 -6.85 -18.91 -5.19
C MET A 240 -7.56 -20.00 -4.36
N LEU A 241 -8.31 -20.88 -5.00
CA LEU A 241 -8.99 -21.98 -4.31
C LEU A 241 -7.97 -22.95 -3.70
N SER A 242 -6.94 -23.32 -4.45
CA SER A 242 -5.86 -24.19 -3.93
C SER A 242 -5.11 -23.54 -2.76
N ALA A 243 -4.89 -22.24 -2.81
CA ALA A 243 -4.25 -21.51 -1.70
C ALA A 243 -5.15 -21.48 -0.46
N LEU A 244 -6.45 -21.25 -0.61
CA LEU A 244 -7.42 -21.32 0.49
C LEU A 244 -7.42 -22.73 1.15
N GLU A 245 -7.52 -23.77 0.34
CA GLU A 245 -7.54 -25.16 0.82
C GLU A 245 -6.22 -25.52 1.55
N SER A 246 -5.07 -25.27 0.90
CA SER A 246 -3.77 -25.67 1.43
C SER A 246 -3.36 -24.91 2.70
N SER A 247 -3.72 -23.64 2.80
CA SER A 247 -3.43 -22.82 3.99
C SER A 247 -4.49 -22.93 5.08
N MET A 248 -5.61 -23.59 4.80
CA MET A 248 -6.80 -23.62 5.68
C MET A 248 -7.20 -22.20 6.12
N ALA A 249 -7.19 -21.26 5.19
CA ALA A 249 -7.53 -19.87 5.47
C ALA A 249 -9.04 -19.67 5.61
N ASP A 250 -9.41 -18.68 6.42
CA ASP A 250 -10.80 -18.31 6.70
C ASP A 250 -11.40 -17.46 5.57
N GLY A 251 -10.54 -16.77 4.82
CA GLY A 251 -11.00 -15.90 3.74
C GLY A 251 -9.94 -15.55 2.72
N LEU A 252 -10.41 -14.98 1.61
CA LEU A 252 -9.60 -14.51 0.49
C LEU A 252 -9.77 -13.00 0.32
N LEU A 253 -8.65 -12.28 0.37
CA LEU A 253 -8.57 -10.87 -0.01
C LEU A 253 -8.13 -10.76 -1.47
N LEU A 254 -9.00 -10.24 -2.33
CA LEU A 254 -8.64 -9.90 -3.70
C LEU A 254 -8.07 -8.48 -3.73
N SER A 255 -6.85 -8.36 -4.21
CA SER A 255 -6.12 -7.09 -4.30
C SER A 255 -5.58 -6.87 -5.73
N PRO A 256 -6.46 -6.64 -6.72
CA PRO A 256 -6.01 -6.34 -8.06
C PRO A 256 -5.31 -4.98 -8.11
N LEU A 257 -4.28 -4.87 -8.95
CA LEU A 257 -3.63 -3.59 -9.20
C LEU A 257 -4.57 -2.70 -10.01
N ALA A 258 -5.01 -1.60 -9.41
CA ALA A 258 -5.75 -0.53 -10.07
C ALA A 258 -4.95 0.78 -9.93
N GLY A 259 -4.85 1.54 -11.02
CA GLY A 259 -4.08 2.79 -11.04
C GLY A 259 -3.42 3.02 -12.40
N PRO A 260 -2.37 3.85 -12.47
CA PRO A 260 -1.65 4.10 -13.71
C PRO A 260 -1.13 2.80 -14.33
N THR A 261 -1.56 2.52 -15.56
CA THR A 261 -1.20 1.30 -16.29
C THR A 261 -0.01 1.57 -17.21
N LYS A 262 0.83 0.55 -17.41
CA LYS A 262 1.89 0.57 -18.42
C LYS A 262 1.35 0.17 -19.79
N MET A 263 2.08 0.51 -20.85
CA MET A 263 1.74 0.05 -22.20
C MET A 263 1.65 -1.49 -22.22
N GLY A 264 0.52 -2.04 -22.67
CA GLY A 264 0.24 -3.47 -22.72
C GLY A 264 -0.48 -4.04 -21.49
N ASP A 265 -0.68 -3.25 -20.43
CA ASP A 265 -1.52 -3.66 -19.30
C ASP A 265 -3.01 -3.48 -19.63
N PHE A 266 -3.86 -4.26 -18.97
CA PHE A 266 -5.31 -4.06 -19.02
C PHE A 266 -5.69 -2.78 -18.27
N SER A 267 -6.76 -2.12 -18.71
CA SER A 267 -7.31 -0.98 -17.96
C SER A 267 -7.84 -1.44 -16.59
N SER A 268 -7.80 -0.54 -15.60
CA SER A 268 -8.35 -0.82 -14.27
C SER A 268 -9.80 -1.26 -14.31
N ASP A 269 -10.62 -0.67 -15.21
CA ASP A 269 -12.03 -1.03 -15.37
C ASP A 269 -12.20 -2.45 -15.91
N ALA A 270 -11.37 -2.86 -16.88
CA ALA A 270 -11.39 -4.24 -17.39
C ALA A 270 -11.01 -5.25 -16.29
N ILE A 271 -10.01 -4.92 -15.49
CA ILE A 271 -9.59 -5.75 -14.35
C ILE A 271 -10.75 -5.87 -13.35
N VAL A 272 -11.30 -4.77 -12.86
CA VAL A 272 -12.40 -4.75 -11.88
C VAL A 272 -13.62 -5.50 -12.41
N SER A 273 -14.05 -5.23 -13.67
CA SER A 273 -15.19 -5.91 -14.29
C SER A 273 -14.99 -7.43 -14.39
N SER A 274 -13.76 -7.88 -14.65
CA SER A 274 -13.47 -9.33 -14.73
C SER A 274 -13.67 -10.02 -13.37
N TYR A 275 -13.30 -9.35 -12.27
CA TYR A 275 -13.52 -9.86 -10.91
C TYR A 275 -15.01 -9.89 -10.56
N GLN A 276 -15.76 -8.82 -10.87
CA GLN A 276 -17.21 -8.75 -10.63
C GLN A 276 -18.00 -9.82 -11.38
N THR A 277 -17.48 -10.30 -12.52
CA THR A 277 -18.15 -11.34 -13.31
C THR A 277 -17.98 -12.74 -12.71
N ILE A 278 -16.93 -12.96 -11.94
CA ILE A 278 -16.58 -14.26 -11.35
C ILE A 278 -17.10 -14.39 -9.91
N LEU A 279 -17.17 -13.29 -9.18
CA LEU A 279 -17.71 -13.22 -7.81
C LEU A 279 -19.23 -13.14 -7.81
#